data_4f932ecc4e760a6162c867b69cc9f211
#
_entry.id   4f932ecc4e760a6162c867b69cc9f211
#
_cell.length_a   1.000
_cell.length_b   1.000
_cell.length_c   1.000
_cell.angle_alpha   90.00
_cell.angle_beta   90.00
_cell.angle_gamma   90.00
#
_symmetry.space_group_name_H-M   'P 1'
#
loop_
_entity.id
_entity.type
_entity.pdbx_description
1 polymer ?
#
loop_
_entity_poly.entity_id
_entity_poly.type
_entity_poly.pdbx_seq_one_letter_code
_entity_poly.pdbx_strand_id
1 'polypeptide(L)'
;ASDVYKRQDNASYRGMEPVKSHWQQHQALGESLVAGLKAQGVKIFSGGAMAMDLTQTSYSTIPSVDIELGDKASDHSEAVLNRLADGLAAGVDQYFGR
;
A
#
# COMPACT_ATOMS: atom_id res chain seq x y z
N ALA A 1 -13.37 12.68 5.54
CA ALA A 1 -13.15 11.58 4.60
C ALA A 1 -11.84 10.90 4.86
N SER A 2 -11.80 9.60 4.71
CA SER A 2 -10.57 8.82 4.89
C SER A 2 -9.74 8.86 3.61
N ASP A 3 -8.48 9.20 3.76
CA ASP A 3 -7.54 9.17 2.65
C ASP A 3 -6.75 7.87 2.74
N VAL A 4 -7.05 6.94 1.83
CA VAL A 4 -6.32 5.68 1.75
C VAL A 4 -5.36 5.75 0.58
N TYR A 5 -4.10 5.53 0.83
CA TYR A 5 -3.08 5.51 -0.21
C TYR A 5 -1.87 4.67 0.24
N LYS A 6 -1.08 4.24 -0.73
CA LYS A 6 0.20 3.60 -0.45
C LYS A 6 1.34 4.60 -0.62
N ARG A 7 2.40 4.42 0.13
CA ARG A 7 3.66 5.14 -0.07
C ARG A 7 4.56 4.26 -0.93
N GLN A 8 5.03 4.81 -2.04
CA GLN A 8 5.89 4.06 -2.96
C GLN A 8 7.27 4.71 -3.03
N ASP A 9 8.24 3.92 -3.47
CA ASP A 9 9.61 4.38 -3.56
C ASP A 9 9.75 5.58 -4.50
N ASN A 10 10.52 6.57 -4.06
CA ASN A 10 10.78 7.77 -4.83
C ASN A 10 11.65 7.42 -6.04
N ALA A 11 11.33 8.01 -7.19
CA ALA A 11 12.06 7.75 -8.44
C ALA A 11 13.56 8.04 -8.33
N SER A 12 13.96 9.04 -7.55
CA SER A 12 15.38 9.37 -7.37
C SER A 12 16.16 8.27 -6.65
N TYR A 13 15.50 7.42 -5.88
CA TYR A 13 16.16 6.32 -5.16
C TYR A 13 16.10 5.00 -5.91
N ARG A 14 15.29 4.89 -6.96
CA ARG A 14 15.16 3.66 -7.74
C ARG A 14 16.43 3.31 -8.52
N GLY A 15 17.36 4.23 -8.64
CA GLY A 15 18.65 4.00 -9.29
C GLY A 15 19.72 3.42 -8.37
N MET A 16 19.46 3.33 -7.07
CA MET A 16 20.44 2.89 -6.07
C MET A 16 19.99 1.61 -5.35
N GLU A 17 20.94 0.72 -5.07
CA GLU A 17 20.66 -0.46 -4.27
C GLU A 17 20.48 -0.09 -2.80
N PRO A 18 19.63 -0.82 -2.03
CA PRO A 18 18.82 -1.98 -2.46
C PRO A 18 17.52 -1.62 -3.20
N VAL A 19 17.19 -0.35 -3.30
CA VAL A 19 15.93 0.10 -3.90
C VAL A 19 15.84 -0.33 -5.36
N LYS A 20 16.94 -0.19 -6.10
CA LYS A 20 17.00 -0.54 -7.52
C LYS A 20 16.50 -1.96 -7.82
N SER A 21 16.88 -2.93 -6.99
CA SER A 21 16.52 -4.33 -7.22
C SER A 21 15.15 -4.70 -6.66
N HIS A 22 14.53 -3.88 -5.82
CA HIS A 22 13.35 -4.28 -5.06
C HIS A 22 12.14 -3.36 -5.21
N TRP A 23 12.30 -2.15 -5.77
CA TRP A 23 11.18 -1.19 -5.81
C TRP A 23 9.99 -1.70 -6.63
N GLN A 24 10.24 -2.50 -7.68
CA GLN A 24 9.16 -3.03 -8.50
C GLN A 24 8.31 -4.03 -7.72
N GLN A 25 8.92 -4.82 -6.85
CA GLN A 25 8.21 -5.73 -5.96
C GLN A 25 7.38 -4.96 -4.94
N HIS A 26 7.94 -3.88 -4.37
CA HIS A 26 7.21 -3.01 -3.45
C HIS A 26 6.00 -2.41 -4.14
N GLN A 27 6.19 -1.91 -5.36
CA GLN A 27 5.10 -1.32 -6.13
C GLN A 27 4.02 -2.34 -6.45
N ALA A 28 4.40 -3.54 -6.87
CA ALA A 28 3.45 -4.60 -7.22
C ALA A 28 2.60 -5.01 -6.01
N LEU A 29 3.23 -5.17 -4.84
CA LEU A 29 2.49 -5.45 -3.60
C LEU A 29 1.53 -4.32 -3.27
N GLY A 30 1.99 -3.08 -3.34
CA GLY A 30 1.16 -1.92 -3.06
C GLY A 30 -0.04 -1.80 -3.99
N GLU A 31 0.15 -2.04 -5.27
CA GLU A 31 -0.94 -2.01 -6.25
C GLU A 31 -1.95 -3.13 -5.97
N SER A 32 -1.49 -4.31 -5.58
CA SER A 32 -2.37 -5.42 -5.23
C SER A 32 -3.19 -5.10 -3.99
N LEU A 33 -2.59 -4.48 -2.97
CA LEU A 33 -3.31 -4.06 -1.76
C LEU A 33 -4.36 -3.00 -2.06
N VAL A 34 -4.02 -2.00 -2.87
CA VAL A 34 -4.97 -0.96 -3.29
C VAL A 34 -6.13 -1.57 -4.07
N ALA A 35 -5.86 -2.52 -4.97
CA ALA A 35 -6.92 -3.20 -5.72
C ALA A 35 -7.85 -3.99 -4.78
N GLY A 36 -7.29 -4.66 -3.78
CA GLY A 36 -8.09 -5.37 -2.78
C GLY A 36 -9.00 -4.43 -1.99
N LEU A 37 -8.47 -3.27 -1.59
CA LEU A 37 -9.26 -2.27 -0.88
C LEU A 37 -10.37 -1.69 -1.75
N LYS A 38 -10.08 -1.39 -3.02
CA LYS A 38 -11.09 -0.91 -3.97
C LYS A 38 -12.23 -1.92 -4.15
N ALA A 39 -11.90 -3.21 -4.19
CA ALA A 39 -12.90 -4.26 -4.34
C ALA A 39 -13.86 -4.31 -3.14
N GLN A 40 -13.44 -3.82 -1.98
CA GLN A 40 -14.29 -3.70 -0.79
C GLN A 40 -15.04 -2.36 -0.72
N GLY A 41 -14.97 -1.55 -1.76
CA GLY A 41 -15.64 -0.25 -1.80
C GLY A 41 -14.91 0.85 -1.03
N VAL A 42 -13.66 0.65 -0.68
CA VAL A 42 -12.86 1.64 0.04
C VAL A 42 -12.48 2.79 -0.90
N LYS A 43 -12.67 4.02 -0.44
CA LYS A 43 -12.32 5.21 -1.20
C LYS A 43 -10.81 5.41 -1.20
N ILE A 44 -10.23 5.61 -2.37
CA ILE A 44 -8.79 5.73 -2.55
C ILE A 44 -8.42 7.18 -2.87
N PHE A 45 -7.39 7.68 -2.19
CA PHE A 45 -6.89 9.04 -2.37
C PHE A 45 -5.84 9.09 -3.49
N SER A 46 -5.94 10.12 -4.34
CA SER A 46 -4.90 10.47 -5.32
C SER A 46 -4.41 9.28 -6.17
N GLY A 47 -5.34 8.47 -6.68
CA GLY A 47 -4.98 7.30 -7.49
C GLY A 47 -4.35 6.15 -6.70
N GLY A 48 -4.25 6.30 -5.38
CA GLY A 48 -3.77 5.24 -4.50
C GLY A 48 -2.28 5.23 -4.23
N ALA A 49 -1.53 6.21 -4.74
CA ALA A 49 -0.09 6.21 -4.54
C ALA A 49 0.45 7.59 -4.18
N MET A 50 1.44 7.62 -3.30
CA MET A 50 2.18 8.82 -2.96
C MET A 50 3.66 8.43 -2.81
N ALA A 51 4.54 9.09 -3.54
CA ALA A 51 5.97 8.78 -3.51
C ALA A 51 6.61 9.33 -2.23
N MET A 52 7.30 8.46 -1.49
CA MET A 52 8.02 8.84 -0.28
C MET A 52 9.02 7.76 0.07
N ASP A 53 10.19 8.18 0.51
CA ASP A 53 11.21 7.23 0.95
C ASP A 53 11.09 7.01 2.45
N LEU A 54 10.93 5.76 2.83
CA LEU A 54 10.90 5.34 4.22
C LEU A 54 11.94 4.24 4.38
N THR A 55 12.82 4.39 5.35
CA THR A 55 13.93 3.45 5.57
C THR A 55 13.40 2.02 5.75
N GLN A 56 12.31 1.85 6.47
CA GLN A 56 11.77 0.52 6.77
C GLN A 56 11.13 -0.16 5.56
N THR A 57 10.76 0.59 4.52
CA THR A 57 10.15 0.02 3.32
C THR A 57 11.06 0.10 2.11
N SER A 58 11.60 1.29 1.80
CA SER A 58 12.40 1.51 0.60
C SER A 58 13.67 0.65 0.56
N TYR A 59 14.30 0.43 1.70
CA TYR A 59 15.53 -0.36 1.78
C TYR A 59 15.31 -1.83 2.13
N SER A 60 14.05 -2.28 2.15
CA SER A 60 13.73 -3.68 2.39
C SER A 60 14.12 -4.54 1.19
N THR A 61 14.63 -5.74 1.45
CA THR A 61 14.91 -6.74 0.43
C THR A 61 13.77 -7.71 0.20
N ILE A 62 12.69 -7.58 0.98
CA ILE A 62 11.44 -8.31 0.78
C ILE A 62 10.35 -7.30 0.36
N PRO A 63 9.30 -7.74 -0.35
CA PRO A 63 8.24 -6.83 -0.74
C PRO A 63 7.66 -6.11 0.48
N SER A 64 7.69 -4.79 0.45
CA SER A 64 7.27 -3.95 1.58
C SER A 64 6.57 -2.70 1.07
N VAL A 65 5.53 -2.28 1.76
CA VAL A 65 4.79 -1.06 1.43
C VAL A 65 4.14 -0.50 2.69
N ASP A 66 4.01 0.82 2.74
CA ASP A 66 3.29 1.51 3.80
C ASP A 66 1.93 1.95 3.25
N ILE A 67 0.86 1.49 3.90
CA ILE A 67 -0.51 1.85 3.55
C ILE A 67 -1.08 2.76 4.63
N GLU A 68 -1.49 3.96 4.23
CA GLU A 68 -2.18 4.88 5.12
C GLU A 68 -3.69 4.64 5.00
N LEU A 69 -4.33 4.26 6.08
CA LEU A 69 -5.75 3.88 6.11
C LEU A 69 -6.67 5.00 6.58
N GLY A 70 -6.16 6.23 6.67
CA GLY A 70 -6.92 7.38 7.10
C GLY A 70 -6.25 8.10 8.25
N ASP A 71 -7.00 8.96 8.95
CA ASP A 71 -6.52 9.74 10.07
C ASP A 71 -7.48 9.65 11.27
N LYS A 72 -7.30 10.53 12.27
CA LYS A 72 -8.15 10.54 13.46
C LYS A 72 -9.62 10.86 13.15
N ALA A 73 -9.88 11.60 12.08
CA ALA A 73 -11.24 11.99 11.69
C ALA A 73 -11.94 10.90 10.87
N SER A 74 -11.23 9.84 10.49
CA SER A 74 -11.78 8.75 9.70
C SER A 74 -12.77 7.93 10.53
N ASP A 75 -13.69 7.26 9.83
CA ASP A 75 -14.60 6.31 10.46
C ASP A 75 -13.81 5.07 10.91
N HIS A 76 -13.78 4.83 12.21
CA HIS A 76 -13.10 3.67 12.80
C HIS A 76 -14.09 2.62 13.30
N SER A 77 -15.31 2.60 12.77
CA SER A 77 -16.28 1.59 13.13
C SER A 77 -15.76 0.18 12.79
N GLU A 78 -16.29 -0.81 13.49
CA GLU A 78 -15.91 -2.21 13.27
C GLU A 78 -16.19 -2.64 11.83
N ALA A 79 -17.32 -2.19 11.26
CA ALA A 79 -17.68 -2.52 9.88
C ALA A 79 -16.65 -1.98 8.89
N VAL A 80 -16.18 -0.73 9.06
CA VAL A 80 -15.16 -0.14 8.20
C VAL A 80 -13.83 -0.84 8.38
N LEU A 81 -13.41 -1.09 9.62
CA LEU A 81 -12.15 -1.78 9.88
C LEU A 81 -12.15 -3.20 9.30
N ASN A 82 -13.28 -3.91 9.36
CA ASN A 82 -13.38 -5.23 8.76
C ASN A 82 -13.24 -5.18 7.24
N ARG A 83 -13.81 -4.19 6.58
CA ARG A 83 -13.66 -4.03 5.13
C ARG A 83 -12.21 -3.73 4.76
N LEU A 84 -11.53 -2.87 5.53
CA LEU A 84 -10.11 -2.59 5.31
C LEU A 84 -9.27 -3.85 5.47
N ALA A 85 -9.51 -4.63 6.54
CA ALA A 85 -8.79 -5.87 6.78
C ALA A 85 -9.02 -6.90 5.67
N ASP A 86 -10.27 -7.07 5.25
CA ASP A 86 -10.61 -8.00 4.17
C ASP A 86 -9.95 -7.60 2.85
N GLY A 87 -9.94 -6.30 2.55
CA GLY A 87 -9.30 -5.78 1.34
C GLY A 87 -7.80 -5.99 1.35
N LEU A 88 -7.14 -5.73 2.47
CA LEU A 88 -5.70 -5.96 2.61
C LEU A 88 -5.37 -7.44 2.50
N ALA A 89 -6.12 -8.31 3.16
CA ALA A 89 -5.91 -9.75 3.09
C ALA A 89 -6.06 -10.28 1.66
N ALA A 90 -7.10 -9.84 0.95
CA ALA A 90 -7.32 -10.21 -0.44
C ALA A 90 -6.17 -9.74 -1.34
N GLY A 91 -5.66 -8.52 -1.10
CA GLY A 91 -4.53 -7.98 -1.85
C GLY A 91 -3.25 -8.78 -1.64
N VAL A 92 -2.97 -9.18 -0.40
CA VAL A 92 -1.83 -10.06 -0.09
C VAL A 92 -1.96 -11.39 -0.80
N ASP A 93 -3.13 -12.01 -0.72
CA ASP A 93 -3.37 -13.30 -1.36
C ASP A 93 -3.19 -13.21 -2.87
N GLN A 94 -3.70 -12.16 -3.49
CA GLN A 94 -3.55 -11.95 -4.93
C GLN A 94 -2.07 -11.77 -5.31
N TYR A 95 -1.32 -11.00 -4.54
CA TYR A 95 0.09 -10.77 -4.80
C TYR A 95 0.88 -12.08 -4.80
N PHE A 96 0.59 -12.96 -3.84
CA PHE A 96 1.28 -14.25 -3.72
C PHE A 96 0.63 -15.38 -4.54
N GLY A 97 -0.42 -15.10 -5.28
CA GLY A 97 -1.09 -16.10 -6.10
C GLY A 97 -1.90 -17.12 -5.30
N ARG A 98 -2.44 -16.69 -4.18
CA ARG A 98 -3.23 -17.58 -3.30
C ARG A 98 -4.72 -17.35 -3.39
#